data_59c32c5d695ecb365b124f056991ad80
#
_entry.id   59c32c5d695ecb365b124f056991ad80
#
_cell.length_a   1.000
_cell.length_b   1.000
_cell.length_c   1.000
_cell.angle_alpha   90.00
_cell.angle_beta   90.00
_cell.angle_gamma   90.00
#
_symmetry.space_group_name_H-M   'P 1'
#
loop_
_entity.id
_entity.type
_entity.pdbx_description
1 polymer ?
#
loop_
_entity_poly.entity_id
_entity_poly.type
_entity_poly.pdbx_seq_one_letter_code
_entity_poly.pdbx_strand_id
1 'polypeptide(L)'
;MTRISLLIIFVVTFTWSSWAADAAKELDAAAQVVQSMTSSNQIPSPLLTQAKCIAVIPGLTKAGFIVGGLHGNGVVSCRTNAGWSAPAFISISGGSVGLQAGGEHQDIILLMNTQGEQELMNGHWDLGAEAVAAGPTGSSAGVSQNTGWTAPVLSYARSSGAYAGANLGGSKITVDQDTMHNIYGPSATFQGILDGQVQPQASTRQFLAALQQVAGR
;
A
#
# COMPACT_ATOMS: atom_id res chain seq x y z
N MET A 1 -62.93 28.31 -8.71
CA MET A 1 -61.81 27.86 -9.57
C MET A 1 -60.53 27.93 -8.78
N THR A 2 -60.18 26.85 -8.10
CA THR A 2 -59.05 26.79 -7.16
C THR A 2 -57.86 26.18 -7.87
N ARG A 3 -56.78 26.93 -8.10
CA ARG A 3 -55.54 26.44 -8.72
C ARG A 3 -54.68 25.82 -7.65
N ILE A 4 -54.50 24.50 -7.72
CA ILE A 4 -53.55 23.74 -6.91
C ILE A 4 -52.18 23.78 -7.63
N SER A 5 -51.22 24.55 -7.06
CA SER A 5 -49.83 24.54 -7.53
C SER A 5 -49.09 23.34 -6.91
N LEU A 6 -48.74 22.38 -7.75
CA LEU A 6 -47.95 21.20 -7.39
C LEU A 6 -46.46 21.62 -7.32
N LEU A 7 -45.92 21.68 -6.10
CA LEU A 7 -44.51 21.92 -5.86
C LEU A 7 -43.78 20.58 -6.03
N ILE A 8 -43.04 20.41 -7.14
CA ILE A 8 -42.16 19.28 -7.35
C ILE A 8 -40.86 19.55 -6.61
N ILE A 9 -40.66 18.88 -5.46
CA ILE A 9 -39.40 18.89 -4.72
C ILE A 9 -38.44 17.91 -5.43
N PHE A 10 -37.44 18.46 -6.11
CA PHE A 10 -36.35 17.69 -6.72
C PHE A 10 -35.39 17.30 -5.60
N VAL A 11 -35.48 16.07 -5.12
CA VAL A 11 -34.51 15.49 -4.19
C VAL A 11 -33.29 15.11 -5.00
N VAL A 12 -32.29 15.97 -5.02
CA VAL A 12 -30.95 15.65 -5.54
C VAL A 12 -30.26 14.80 -4.48
N THR A 13 -30.33 13.48 -4.61
CA THR A 13 -29.55 12.57 -3.78
C THR A 13 -28.08 12.63 -4.18
N PHE A 14 -27.29 13.20 -3.31
CA PHE A 14 -25.84 13.29 -3.41
C PHE A 14 -25.22 11.88 -3.30
N THR A 15 -24.72 11.33 -4.40
CA THR A 15 -24.02 10.00 -4.45
C THR A 15 -22.50 10.10 -4.21
N TRP A 16 -22.06 11.02 -3.39
CA TRP A 16 -20.61 11.21 -3.11
C TRP A 16 -20.03 10.31 -2.02
N SER A 17 -20.81 9.38 -1.46
CA SER A 17 -20.41 8.66 -0.24
C SER A 17 -19.60 7.37 -0.45
N SER A 18 -19.58 6.77 -1.64
CA SER A 18 -18.99 5.43 -1.82
C SER A 18 -17.44 5.44 -1.87
N TRP A 19 -16.86 6.32 -2.64
CA TRP A 19 -15.41 6.34 -2.90
C TRP A 19 -14.58 6.73 -1.67
N ALA A 20 -15.03 7.71 -0.92
CA ALA A 20 -14.35 8.12 0.32
C ALA A 20 -14.43 7.03 1.40
N ALA A 21 -15.52 6.26 1.42
CA ALA A 21 -15.69 5.15 2.35
C ALA A 21 -14.78 3.96 1.99
N ASP A 22 -14.58 3.69 0.71
CA ASP A 22 -13.72 2.59 0.26
C ASP A 22 -12.24 2.92 0.51
N ALA A 23 -11.80 4.14 0.22
CA ALA A 23 -10.45 4.59 0.55
C ALA A 23 -10.17 4.61 2.06
N ALA A 24 -11.15 5.00 2.89
CA ALA A 24 -11.01 4.94 4.35
C ALA A 24 -10.85 3.50 4.85
N LYS A 25 -11.64 2.55 4.31
CA LYS A 25 -11.49 1.12 4.63
C LYS A 25 -10.12 0.59 4.24
N GLU A 26 -9.60 0.98 3.08
CA GLU A 26 -8.28 0.56 2.63
C GLU A 26 -7.18 1.07 3.56
N LEU A 27 -7.26 2.34 3.98
CA LEU A 27 -6.34 2.93 4.96
C LEU A 27 -6.41 2.24 6.32
N ASP A 28 -7.62 1.94 6.80
CA ASP A 28 -7.81 1.23 8.06
C ASP A 28 -7.28 -0.21 7.99
N ALA A 29 -7.53 -0.91 6.89
CA ALA A 29 -7.00 -2.24 6.65
C ALA A 29 -5.46 -2.21 6.57
N ALA A 30 -4.88 -1.23 5.87
CA ALA A 30 -3.43 -1.06 5.80
C ALA A 30 -2.82 -0.79 7.19
N ALA A 31 -3.45 0.04 8.01
CA ALA A 31 -3.00 0.28 9.38
C ALA A 31 -3.02 -1.01 10.23
N GLN A 32 -4.06 -1.81 10.12
CA GLN A 32 -4.16 -3.12 10.81
C GLN A 32 -3.08 -4.09 10.32
N VAL A 33 -2.80 -4.13 9.03
CA VAL A 33 -1.73 -4.96 8.46
C VAL A 33 -0.37 -4.54 9.02
N VAL A 34 -0.06 -3.24 9.04
CA VAL A 34 1.18 -2.73 9.64
C VAL A 34 1.30 -3.21 11.10
N GLN A 35 0.29 -2.95 11.93
CA GLN A 35 0.31 -3.32 13.34
C GLN A 35 0.46 -4.83 13.55
N SER A 36 -0.32 -5.63 12.82
CA SER A 36 -0.33 -7.08 12.98
C SER A 36 0.94 -7.76 12.47
N MET A 37 1.51 -7.28 11.36
CA MET A 37 2.72 -7.86 10.78
C MET A 37 3.99 -7.44 11.53
N THR A 38 4.00 -6.29 12.19
CA THR A 38 5.18 -5.82 12.94
C THR A 38 5.19 -6.28 14.40
N SER A 39 4.01 -6.50 15.01
CA SER A 39 3.91 -6.94 16.41
C SER A 39 4.54 -8.32 16.68
N SER A 40 4.67 -9.15 15.66
CA SER A 40 5.26 -10.49 15.75
C SER A 40 6.80 -10.51 15.62
N ASN A 41 7.45 -9.35 15.46
CA ASN A 41 8.89 -9.21 15.21
C ASN A 41 9.40 -10.01 13.99
N GLN A 42 8.53 -10.31 13.03
CA GLN A 42 8.92 -11.04 11.81
C GLN A 42 9.64 -10.11 10.83
N ILE A 43 9.30 -8.83 10.85
CA ILE A 43 10.00 -7.79 10.07
C ILE A 43 11.05 -7.16 11.00
N PRO A 44 12.34 -7.26 10.67
CA PRO A 44 13.39 -6.67 11.50
C PRO A 44 13.23 -5.14 11.62
N SER A 45 13.19 -4.62 12.84
CA SER A 45 13.03 -3.18 13.11
C SER A 45 14.06 -2.29 12.37
N PRO A 46 15.34 -2.69 12.21
CA PRO A 46 16.29 -1.89 11.43
C PRO A 46 15.88 -1.69 9.98
N LEU A 47 15.19 -2.65 9.35
CA LEU A 47 14.71 -2.52 7.97
C LEU A 47 13.54 -1.55 7.89
N LEU A 48 12.64 -1.59 8.86
CA LEU A 48 11.52 -0.63 8.94
C LEU A 48 12.04 0.81 9.10
N THR A 49 13.05 1.01 9.94
CA THR A 49 13.63 2.35 10.18
C THR A 49 14.46 2.87 9.01
N GLN A 50 15.05 1.99 8.20
CA GLN A 50 15.84 2.33 7.02
C GLN A 50 14.98 2.52 5.75
N ALA A 51 13.75 2.01 5.75
CA ALA A 51 12.86 2.10 4.60
C ALA A 51 12.60 3.57 4.21
N LYS A 52 12.76 3.89 2.94
CA LYS A 52 12.43 5.18 2.35
C LYS A 52 10.93 5.29 2.10
N CYS A 53 10.33 4.24 1.54
CA CYS A 53 8.90 4.13 1.38
C CYS A 53 8.42 2.78 1.93
N ILE A 54 7.21 2.76 2.44
CA ILE A 54 6.52 1.55 2.87
C ILE A 54 5.18 1.49 2.14
N ALA A 55 4.99 0.43 1.35
CA ALA A 55 3.70 0.12 0.74
C ALA A 55 3.05 -1.05 1.47
N VAL A 56 1.74 -0.97 1.61
CA VAL A 56 0.93 -1.99 2.28
C VAL A 56 -0.23 -2.36 1.38
N ILE A 57 -0.35 -3.63 1.06
CA ILE A 57 -1.41 -4.19 0.23
C ILE A 57 -2.18 -5.20 1.09
N PRO A 58 -3.32 -4.80 1.69
CA PRO A 58 -4.17 -5.69 2.45
C PRO A 58 -4.89 -6.67 1.53
N GLY A 59 -4.89 -7.93 1.91
CA GLY A 59 -5.70 -8.96 1.24
C GLY A 59 -5.39 -9.16 -0.24
N LEU A 60 -4.11 -9.05 -0.65
CA LEU A 60 -3.69 -9.39 -2.02
C LEU A 60 -4.26 -10.75 -2.39
N THR A 61 -5.00 -10.81 -3.48
CA THR A 61 -5.63 -12.04 -3.95
C THR A 61 -4.77 -12.70 -5.02
N LYS A 62 -4.46 -13.98 -4.83
CA LYS A 62 -3.85 -14.84 -5.85
C LYS A 62 -4.87 -15.88 -6.26
N ALA A 63 -5.11 -16.02 -7.56
CA ALA A 63 -6.07 -17.00 -8.10
C ALA A 63 -5.45 -17.71 -9.30
N GLY A 64 -5.57 -19.03 -9.35
CA GLY A 64 -5.05 -19.87 -10.43
C GLY A 64 -4.74 -21.28 -9.95
N PHE A 65 -4.34 -22.16 -10.87
CA PHE A 65 -4.03 -23.56 -10.54
C PHE A 65 -2.54 -23.87 -10.73
N ILE A 66 -1.93 -23.61 -11.84
CA ILE A 66 -0.48 -23.74 -12.11
C ILE A 66 0.06 -22.36 -12.52
N VAL A 67 -0.73 -21.66 -13.32
CA VAL A 67 -0.52 -20.28 -13.71
C VAL A 67 -1.76 -19.53 -13.29
N GLY A 68 -1.59 -18.39 -12.67
CA GLY A 68 -2.69 -17.56 -12.17
C GLY A 68 -2.39 -16.09 -12.29
N GLY A 69 -3.29 -15.30 -11.75
CA GLY A 69 -3.13 -13.87 -11.59
C GLY A 69 -3.03 -13.50 -10.11
N LEU A 70 -2.42 -12.36 -9.84
CA LEU A 70 -2.52 -11.69 -8.56
C LEU A 70 -3.04 -10.26 -8.78
N HIS A 71 -3.81 -9.81 -7.80
CA HIS A 71 -4.33 -8.45 -7.78
C HIS A 71 -4.58 -7.99 -6.34
N GLY A 72 -4.29 -6.74 -6.05
CA GLY A 72 -4.58 -6.12 -4.77
C GLY A 72 -4.46 -4.61 -4.87
N ASN A 73 -5.22 -3.92 -4.02
CA ASN A 73 -5.10 -2.49 -3.81
C ASN A 73 -4.31 -2.22 -2.54
N GLY A 74 -3.67 -1.08 -2.47
CA GLY A 74 -2.87 -0.73 -1.33
C GLY A 74 -2.46 0.73 -1.30
N VAL A 75 -1.79 1.09 -0.24
CA VAL A 75 -1.33 2.45 -0.01
C VAL A 75 0.17 2.47 0.21
N VAL A 76 0.81 3.55 -0.21
CA VAL A 76 2.24 3.78 -0.01
C VAL A 76 2.48 5.15 0.60
N SER A 77 3.42 5.23 1.52
CA SER A 77 3.90 6.50 2.09
C SER A 77 5.42 6.48 2.10
N CYS A 78 6.03 7.63 1.85
CA CYS A 78 7.48 7.82 1.82
C CYS A 78 7.94 8.78 2.92
N ARG A 79 9.21 8.66 3.30
CA ARG A 79 9.82 9.56 4.28
C ARG A 79 10.09 10.91 3.63
N THR A 80 9.68 11.94 4.33
CA THR A 80 9.97 13.33 4.00
C THR A 80 10.72 14.00 5.15
N ASN A 81 11.16 15.23 4.96
CA ASN A 81 11.79 16.01 6.04
C ASN A 81 10.82 16.29 7.22
N ALA A 82 9.52 16.22 6.98
CA ALA A 82 8.47 16.46 7.99
C ALA A 82 7.95 15.17 8.67
N GLY A 83 8.39 14.01 8.21
CA GLY A 83 7.92 12.70 8.65
C GLY A 83 7.40 11.88 7.47
N TRP A 84 6.37 11.07 7.67
CA TRP A 84 5.75 10.30 6.59
C TRP A 84 4.85 11.19 5.73
N SER A 85 4.94 11.03 4.42
CA SER A 85 4.07 11.72 3.45
C SER A 85 2.60 11.31 3.64
N ALA A 86 1.68 12.09 3.08
CA ALA A 86 0.33 11.60 2.88
C ALA A 86 0.38 10.29 2.06
N PRO A 87 -0.47 9.29 2.35
CA PRO A 87 -0.47 8.03 1.61
C PRO A 87 -1.01 8.22 0.18
N ALA A 88 -0.29 7.69 -0.79
CA ALA A 88 -0.77 7.56 -2.16
C ALA A 88 -1.39 6.18 -2.36
N PHE A 89 -2.38 6.08 -3.24
CA PHE A 89 -3.11 4.85 -3.54
C PHE A 89 -2.52 4.17 -4.76
N ILE A 90 -2.32 2.86 -4.65
CA ILE A 90 -1.71 2.03 -5.68
C ILE A 90 -2.49 0.74 -5.86
N SER A 91 -2.36 0.12 -7.01
CA SER A 91 -2.75 -1.27 -7.22
C SER A 91 -1.54 -2.10 -7.66
N ILE A 92 -1.53 -3.37 -7.28
CA ILE A 92 -0.56 -4.35 -7.77
C ILE A 92 -1.30 -5.42 -8.56
N SER A 93 -0.76 -5.79 -9.71
CA SER A 93 -1.29 -6.85 -10.55
C SER A 93 -0.17 -7.59 -11.24
N GLY A 94 -0.38 -8.85 -11.59
CA GLY A 94 0.66 -9.63 -12.26
C GLY A 94 0.29 -11.08 -12.47
N GLY A 95 1.21 -11.82 -13.07
CA GLY A 95 1.15 -13.26 -13.14
C GLY A 95 1.62 -13.89 -11.83
N SER A 96 1.03 -15.00 -11.46
CA SER A 96 1.51 -15.86 -10.38
C SER A 96 1.76 -17.27 -10.89
N VAL A 97 2.85 -17.88 -10.46
CA VAL A 97 3.16 -19.28 -10.75
C VAL A 97 3.21 -20.01 -9.41
N GLY A 98 2.45 -21.07 -9.27
CA GLY A 98 2.43 -21.88 -8.06
C GLY A 98 1.34 -22.94 -8.07
N LEU A 99 1.55 -24.01 -7.34
CA LEU A 99 0.56 -25.07 -7.12
C LEU A 99 -0.45 -24.61 -6.05
N GLN A 100 -1.36 -23.72 -6.42
CA GLN A 100 -2.44 -23.28 -5.54
C GLN A 100 -3.78 -23.56 -6.22
N ALA A 101 -4.48 -24.56 -5.73
CA ALA A 101 -5.86 -24.81 -6.11
C ALA A 101 -6.75 -23.90 -5.27
N GLY A 102 -7.20 -22.78 -5.85
CA GLY A 102 -8.11 -21.84 -5.16
C GLY A 102 -7.60 -20.40 -5.11
N GLY A 103 -8.34 -19.55 -4.41
CA GLY A 103 -7.96 -18.18 -4.11
C GLY A 103 -7.22 -18.12 -2.78
N GLU A 104 -6.09 -17.44 -2.75
CA GLU A 104 -5.36 -17.14 -1.51
C GLU A 104 -5.37 -15.63 -1.29
N HIS A 105 -5.61 -15.23 -0.04
CA HIS A 105 -5.51 -13.84 0.38
C HIS A 105 -4.26 -13.68 1.25
N GLN A 106 -3.46 -12.71 0.90
CA GLN A 106 -2.22 -12.39 1.63
C GLN A 106 -2.15 -10.89 1.95
N ASP A 107 -1.78 -10.57 3.18
CA ASP A 107 -1.36 -9.21 3.51
C ASP A 107 0.10 -9.03 3.12
N ILE A 108 0.41 -7.95 2.42
CA ILE A 108 1.76 -7.66 1.92
C ILE A 108 2.26 -6.33 2.48
N ILE A 109 3.52 -6.33 2.94
CA ILE A 109 4.29 -5.11 3.20
C ILE A 109 5.50 -5.11 2.26
N LEU A 110 5.70 -3.99 1.56
CA LEU A 110 6.87 -3.73 0.73
C LEU A 110 7.69 -2.64 1.39
N LEU A 111 8.94 -2.92 1.72
CA LEU A 111 9.91 -1.95 2.17
C LEU A 111 10.80 -1.55 0.99
N MET A 112 10.91 -0.27 0.72
CA MET A 112 11.67 0.28 -0.40
C MET A 112 12.87 1.06 0.10
N ASN A 113 14.03 0.84 -0.49
CA ASN A 113 15.21 1.68 -0.30
C ASN A 113 15.19 2.89 -1.23
N THR A 114 16.26 3.68 -1.30
CA THR A 114 16.34 4.86 -2.17
C THR A 114 16.16 4.52 -3.66
N GLN A 115 16.66 3.38 -4.12
CA GLN A 115 16.46 2.95 -5.50
C GLN A 115 14.99 2.59 -5.74
N GLY A 116 14.36 1.85 -4.82
CA GLY A 116 12.94 1.51 -4.90
C GLY A 116 12.04 2.74 -4.85
N GLU A 117 12.39 3.75 -4.04
CA GLU A 117 11.71 5.04 -4.03
C GLU A 117 11.77 5.74 -5.39
N GLN A 118 12.95 5.79 -6.02
CA GLN A 118 13.14 6.42 -7.34
C GLN A 118 12.30 5.72 -8.42
N GLU A 119 12.30 4.39 -8.44
CA GLU A 119 11.47 3.61 -9.37
C GLU A 119 9.97 3.83 -9.13
N LEU A 120 9.55 3.87 -7.87
CA LEU A 120 8.16 4.14 -7.49
C LEU A 120 7.70 5.51 -7.98
N MET A 121 8.55 6.54 -7.87
CA MET A 121 8.22 7.91 -8.28
C MET A 121 7.90 8.05 -9.77
N ASN A 122 8.28 7.09 -10.61
CA ASN A 122 7.87 7.06 -12.01
C ASN A 122 6.38 6.77 -12.21
N GLY A 123 5.65 6.41 -11.14
CA GLY A 123 4.20 6.19 -11.13
C GLY A 123 3.73 4.90 -11.81
N HIS A 124 4.65 4.14 -12.36
CA HIS A 124 4.42 2.89 -13.07
C HIS A 124 5.66 2.04 -12.96
N TRP A 125 5.59 0.96 -12.21
CA TRP A 125 6.74 0.14 -11.92
C TRP A 125 6.49 -1.34 -12.19
N ASP A 126 7.24 -1.89 -13.14
CA ASP A 126 7.30 -3.31 -13.37
C ASP A 126 8.31 -3.93 -12.38
N LEU A 127 7.81 -4.68 -11.42
CA LEU A 127 8.62 -5.39 -10.45
C LEU A 127 9.31 -6.58 -11.12
N GLY A 128 10.49 -6.38 -11.70
CA GLY A 128 11.32 -7.46 -12.19
C GLY A 128 11.70 -8.43 -11.07
N ALA A 129 12.09 -9.63 -11.42
CA ALA A 129 12.52 -10.63 -10.43
C ALA A 129 13.72 -10.17 -9.58
N GLU A 130 14.54 -9.26 -10.12
CA GLU A 130 15.70 -8.68 -9.43
C GLU A 130 15.34 -7.46 -8.56
N ALA A 131 14.18 -6.84 -8.83
CA ALA A 131 13.75 -5.66 -8.09
C ALA A 131 13.17 -6.00 -6.72
N VAL A 132 12.63 -7.21 -6.55
CA VAL A 132 11.95 -7.63 -5.32
C VAL A 132 12.62 -8.86 -4.74
N ALA A 133 13.15 -8.72 -3.54
CA ALA A 133 13.63 -9.84 -2.74
C ALA A 133 12.63 -10.17 -1.62
N ALA A 134 12.55 -11.45 -1.25
CA ALA A 134 11.87 -11.86 -0.05
C ALA A 134 12.60 -11.28 1.17
N GLY A 135 11.89 -10.56 2.02
CA GLY A 135 12.48 -9.98 3.21
C GLY A 135 12.92 -11.06 4.19
N PRO A 136 14.06 -10.88 4.87
CA PRO A 136 14.51 -11.79 5.92
C PRO A 136 13.55 -11.72 7.10
N THR A 137 13.19 -12.87 7.68
CA THR A 137 12.28 -12.96 8.82
C THR A 137 13.00 -13.30 10.12
N GLY A 138 12.50 -12.75 11.24
CA GLY A 138 13.02 -13.03 12.57
C GLY A 138 14.26 -12.21 12.96
N SER A 139 14.64 -12.31 14.23
CA SER A 139 15.76 -11.54 14.84
C SER A 139 17.15 -11.95 14.37
N SER A 140 17.29 -13.12 13.74
CA SER A 140 18.57 -13.67 13.25
C SER A 140 18.86 -13.31 11.78
N ALA A 141 18.00 -12.57 11.13
CA ALA A 141 18.30 -12.05 9.81
C ALA A 141 19.49 -11.07 9.94
N GLY A 142 20.65 -11.53 9.53
CA GLY A 142 21.91 -10.78 9.57
C GLY A 142 21.94 -9.58 8.63
N VAL A 143 21.02 -8.68 8.81
CA VAL A 143 21.07 -7.35 8.19
C VAL A 143 22.14 -6.58 8.95
N SER A 144 23.30 -6.47 8.34
CA SER A 144 24.34 -5.58 8.86
C SER A 144 23.75 -4.17 8.97
N GLN A 145 23.75 -3.62 10.16
CA GLN A 145 23.24 -2.27 10.43
C GLN A 145 23.92 -1.19 9.56
N ASN A 146 25.04 -1.50 8.95
CA ASN A 146 25.86 -0.57 8.17
C ASN A 146 25.75 -0.73 6.64
N THR A 147 25.09 -1.73 6.10
CA THR A 147 25.11 -1.99 4.63
C THR A 147 23.73 -1.97 3.98
N GLY A 148 22.65 -1.69 4.67
CA GLY A 148 21.31 -1.70 4.05
C GLY A 148 21.04 -3.00 3.24
N TRP A 149 19.89 -3.13 2.67
CA TRP A 149 19.63 -4.18 1.70
C TRP A 149 19.90 -3.70 0.26
N THR A 150 20.30 -4.62 -0.62
CA THR A 150 20.69 -4.30 -2.00
C THR A 150 19.52 -4.31 -3.00
N ALA A 151 18.51 -5.16 -2.76
CA ALA A 151 17.33 -5.18 -3.63
C ALA A 151 16.51 -3.89 -3.46
N PRO A 152 15.98 -3.27 -4.52
CA PRO A 152 15.14 -2.09 -4.42
C PRO A 152 13.96 -2.24 -3.46
N VAL A 153 13.36 -3.44 -3.42
CA VAL A 153 12.20 -3.78 -2.58
C VAL A 153 12.44 -5.04 -1.78
N LEU A 154 12.10 -5.01 -0.50
CA LEU A 154 11.91 -6.21 0.31
C LEU A 154 10.42 -6.46 0.51
N SER A 155 9.95 -7.67 0.23
CA SER A 155 8.56 -8.06 0.36
C SER A 155 8.36 -8.99 1.54
N TYR A 156 7.32 -8.73 2.30
CA TYR A 156 6.84 -9.54 3.40
C TYR A 156 5.39 -9.89 3.17
N ALA A 157 5.05 -11.16 3.29
CA ALA A 157 3.68 -11.65 3.18
C ALA A 157 3.25 -12.35 4.44
N ARG A 158 1.97 -12.22 4.76
CA ARG A 158 1.28 -13.01 5.77
C ARG A 158 0.04 -13.64 5.17
N SER A 159 -0.05 -14.97 5.23
CA SER A 159 -1.22 -15.75 4.84
C SER A 159 -1.61 -16.65 5.99
N SER A 160 -2.89 -16.67 6.41
CA SER A 160 -3.41 -17.55 7.47
C SER A 160 -2.56 -17.59 8.75
N GLY A 161 -1.93 -16.45 9.12
CA GLY A 161 -1.07 -16.33 10.31
C GLY A 161 0.38 -16.79 10.12
N ALA A 162 0.74 -17.37 8.98
CA ALA A 162 2.12 -17.70 8.63
C ALA A 162 2.79 -16.54 7.88
N TYR A 163 4.06 -16.30 8.17
CA TYR A 163 4.88 -15.26 7.53
C TYR A 163 5.85 -15.91 6.56
N ALA A 164 5.97 -15.32 5.38
CA ALA A 164 6.95 -15.69 4.38
C ALA A 164 7.41 -14.45 3.60
N GLY A 165 8.52 -14.55 2.90
CA GLY A 165 8.83 -13.61 1.84
C GLY A 165 7.88 -13.86 0.66
N ALA A 166 7.35 -12.80 0.05
CA ALA A 166 6.52 -12.92 -1.13
C ALA A 166 7.37 -12.78 -2.39
N ASN A 167 7.22 -13.73 -3.33
CA ASN A 167 7.73 -13.51 -4.66
C ASN A 167 6.69 -12.72 -5.47
N LEU A 168 6.98 -11.46 -5.72
CA LEU A 168 6.17 -10.55 -6.52
C LEU A 168 6.86 -10.20 -7.86
N GLY A 169 7.94 -10.88 -8.20
CA GLY A 169 8.62 -10.71 -9.48
C GLY A 169 7.67 -10.97 -10.65
N GLY A 170 7.66 -10.06 -11.63
CA GLY A 170 6.71 -10.08 -12.75
C GLY A 170 5.38 -9.40 -12.46
N SER A 171 5.22 -8.78 -11.29
CA SER A 171 4.08 -7.93 -10.96
C SER A 171 4.34 -6.48 -11.37
N LYS A 172 3.26 -5.71 -11.44
CA LYS A 172 3.26 -4.31 -11.81
C LYS A 172 2.54 -3.50 -10.74
N ILE A 173 3.17 -2.41 -10.32
CA ILE A 173 2.52 -1.38 -9.50
C ILE A 173 1.98 -0.30 -10.42
N THR A 174 0.73 0.09 -10.20
CA THR A 174 0.03 1.16 -10.92
C THR A 174 -0.57 2.14 -9.93
N VAL A 175 -0.55 3.40 -10.26
CA VAL A 175 -1.11 4.47 -9.43
C VAL A 175 -2.63 4.51 -9.60
N ASP A 176 -3.37 4.60 -8.50
CA ASP A 176 -4.81 4.87 -8.49
C ASP A 176 -5.06 6.40 -8.43
N GLN A 177 -5.00 7.00 -9.61
CA GLN A 177 -5.15 8.44 -9.76
C GLN A 177 -6.53 8.94 -9.34
N ASP A 178 -7.58 8.16 -9.62
CA ASP A 178 -8.97 8.53 -9.34
C ASP A 178 -9.20 8.63 -7.83
N THR A 179 -8.75 7.64 -7.07
CA THR A 179 -8.84 7.69 -5.60
C THR A 179 -8.04 8.85 -5.03
N MET A 180 -6.84 9.13 -5.53
CA MET A 180 -6.04 10.27 -5.07
C MET A 180 -6.72 11.60 -5.37
N HIS A 181 -7.28 11.80 -6.56
CA HIS A 181 -8.01 13.02 -6.91
C HIS A 181 -9.26 13.23 -6.04
N ASN A 182 -9.95 12.15 -5.71
CA ASN A 182 -11.13 12.23 -4.84
C ASN A 182 -10.79 12.62 -3.39
N ILE A 183 -9.61 12.23 -2.89
CA ILE A 183 -9.19 12.50 -1.51
C ILE A 183 -8.44 13.83 -1.39
N TYR A 184 -7.52 14.11 -2.30
CA TYR A 184 -6.58 15.23 -2.20
C TYR A 184 -6.90 16.37 -3.17
N GLY A 185 -7.86 16.17 -4.09
CA GLY A 185 -8.24 17.13 -5.12
C GLY A 185 -7.58 16.86 -6.46
N PRO A 186 -8.13 17.45 -7.54
CA PRO A 186 -7.75 17.13 -8.92
C PRO A 186 -6.34 17.58 -9.31
N SER A 187 -5.71 18.43 -8.52
CA SER A 187 -4.32 18.87 -8.74
C SER A 187 -3.28 18.01 -8.01
N ALA A 188 -3.71 17.05 -7.20
CA ALA A 188 -2.80 16.18 -6.49
C ALA A 188 -2.12 15.22 -7.46
N THR A 189 -0.79 15.22 -7.47
CA THR A 189 0.01 14.27 -8.26
C THR A 189 0.60 13.21 -7.34
N PHE A 190 0.84 12.02 -7.86
CA PHE A 190 1.46 10.92 -7.11
C PHE A 190 2.78 11.35 -6.48
N GLN A 191 3.67 11.95 -7.27
CA GLN A 191 4.95 12.48 -6.79
C GLN A 191 4.76 13.55 -5.73
N GLY A 192 3.88 14.54 -5.96
CA GLY A 192 3.63 15.60 -5.00
C GLY A 192 3.08 15.11 -3.66
N ILE A 193 2.28 14.03 -3.67
CA ILE A 193 1.81 13.38 -2.44
C ILE A 193 3.01 12.76 -1.70
N LEU A 194 3.82 11.96 -2.37
CA LEU A 194 4.94 11.25 -1.76
C LEU A 194 6.09 12.16 -1.35
N ASP A 195 6.29 13.29 -2.05
CA ASP A 195 7.25 14.35 -1.69
C ASP A 195 6.78 15.22 -0.50
N GLY A 196 5.56 14.98 0.03
CA GLY A 196 5.02 15.72 1.15
C GLY A 196 4.46 17.10 0.81
N GLN A 197 4.19 17.37 -0.46
CA GLN A 197 3.58 18.64 -0.90
C GLN A 197 2.09 18.69 -0.59
N VAL A 198 1.47 17.53 -0.30
CA VAL A 198 0.05 17.40 0.05
C VAL A 198 -0.09 17.09 1.53
N GLN A 199 -0.98 17.82 2.21
CA GLN A 199 -1.24 17.60 3.63
C GLN A 199 -2.05 16.32 3.86
N PRO A 200 -1.67 15.49 4.85
CA PRO A 200 -2.45 14.31 5.22
C PRO A 200 -3.88 14.68 5.67
N GLN A 201 -4.85 13.94 5.16
CA GLN A 201 -6.25 14.11 5.54
C GLN A 201 -6.56 13.40 6.87
N ALA A 202 -7.72 13.71 7.47
CA ALA A 202 -8.13 13.10 8.74
C ALA A 202 -8.23 11.56 8.64
N SER A 203 -8.69 11.04 7.50
CA SER A 203 -8.79 9.60 7.21
C SER A 203 -7.46 8.86 7.18
N THR A 204 -6.34 9.56 6.93
CA THR A 204 -5.01 8.93 6.82
C THR A 204 -4.29 8.77 8.16
N ARG A 205 -4.81 9.38 9.24
CA ARG A 205 -4.10 9.47 10.53
C ARG A 205 -3.77 8.12 11.14
N GLN A 206 -4.69 7.15 11.06
CA GLN A 206 -4.50 5.84 11.67
C GLN A 206 -3.35 5.09 11.00
N PHE A 207 -3.30 5.12 9.66
CA PHE A 207 -2.22 4.52 8.89
C PHE A 207 -0.87 5.18 9.18
N LEU A 208 -0.81 6.52 9.15
CA LEU A 208 0.42 7.25 9.42
C LEU A 208 0.92 7.06 10.87
N ALA A 209 0.00 6.98 11.84
CA ALA A 209 0.35 6.67 13.22
C ALA A 209 0.93 5.25 13.35
N ALA A 210 0.37 4.27 12.64
CA ALA A 210 0.91 2.90 12.61
C ALA A 210 2.33 2.88 12.02
N LEU A 211 2.57 3.56 10.89
CA LEU A 211 3.92 3.67 10.32
C LEU A 211 4.90 4.36 11.28
N GLN A 212 4.49 5.46 11.89
CA GLN A 212 5.33 6.21 12.83
C GLN A 212 5.72 5.38 14.05
N GLN A 213 4.79 4.55 14.54
CA GLN A 213 5.04 3.68 15.70
C GLN A 213 6.10 2.62 15.40
N VAL A 214 6.08 2.02 14.21
CA VAL A 214 6.93 0.86 13.88
C VAL A 214 8.24 1.24 13.19
N ALA A 215 8.24 2.32 12.43
CA ALA A 215 9.38 2.75 11.64
C ALA A 215 9.98 4.10 12.08
N GLY A 216 9.37 4.79 13.04
CA GLY A 216 9.78 6.12 13.49
C GLY A 216 9.38 7.22 12.50
N ARG A 217 9.82 8.44 12.80
CA ARG A 217 9.59 9.60 11.93
C ARG A 217 10.52 9.62 10.74
#